data_84e586343cf972ebb4975da68e39f46a
#
_entry.id   84e586343cf972ebb4975da68e39f46a
#
_cell.length_a   1.000
_cell.length_b   1.000
_cell.length_c   1.000
_cell.angle_alpha   90.00
_cell.angle_beta   90.00
_cell.angle_gamma   90.00
#
_symmetry.space_group_name_H-M   'P 1'
#
loop_
_entity.id
_entity.type
_entity.pdbx_description
1 polymer ?
#
loop_
_entity_poly.entity_id
_entity_poly.type
_entity_poly.pdbx_seq_one_letter_code
_entity_poly.pdbx_strand_id
1 'polypeptide(L)'
;SANAKIAEGFLCDANGPANGKDASGVEFSCTKGGDGKYSWRSKQTSNSGSGSSIFSLGALGSKCSKEGEIGWNGLLVAACKSGVVKYALVSDVPATPASGYTSRPTWYPTLTQILGGPSGIEPTCSPSTIKFTKPVIALDKLAPSIPYGMMVSDHVTPIDHAYLGVISLAIPQASRTANDYIAVTAPADGVITELSSLGSPSSHRVVINHGCNIYSVYMVLNKATGVLADSFSKLSNNGFMSLSIPIKAGEEFGRQRDNMLDFNIFDGTQWLSGFANPYSYLTQDTWKPYTADYLPLFTDDIRAGMEKQLQRTSAPRIGKIDQDVIGAAAGNWFLAGTNGYGGNLTSAYENTTVQVPGGSVSGKNTYAWSHLAIARHEVDTSKWILSTGWYKDSKGDPVQFLINLTAGQVAPDKLTASSGAMVYTLSQFSYIFPAGTPARVDGSSEPYPVGYTLGSGTSVGSVILQVNSDNSLSIEFASTFTSDKRTYKR
;
A
#
# COMPACT_ATOMS: atom_id res chain seq x y z
N SER A 1 2.57 31.41 1.85
CA SER A 1 1.94 30.53 2.82
C SER A 1 1.64 29.22 2.12
N ALA A 2 2.31 28.13 2.49
CA ALA A 2 2.00 26.79 2.00
C ALA A 2 0.60 26.43 2.52
N ASN A 3 -0.35 26.28 1.63
CA ASN A 3 -1.65 25.76 1.98
C ASN A 3 -1.50 24.26 2.28
N ALA A 4 -1.38 23.92 3.57
CA ALA A 4 -1.57 22.55 3.99
C ALA A 4 -2.91 22.06 3.43
N LYS A 5 -2.98 20.82 2.93
CA LYS A 5 -4.21 20.24 2.41
C LYS A 5 -5.28 20.31 3.49
N ILE A 6 -6.30 21.10 3.25
CA ILE A 6 -7.44 21.21 4.14
C ILE A 6 -8.44 20.15 3.73
N ALA A 7 -8.52 19.10 4.51
CA ALA A 7 -9.47 18.01 4.31
C ALA A 7 -9.74 17.34 5.66
N GLU A 8 -10.87 16.68 5.78
CA GLU A 8 -11.28 16.01 7.02
C GLU A 8 -10.16 15.09 7.55
N GLY A 9 -9.77 15.31 8.82
CA GLY A 9 -8.79 14.51 9.55
C GLY A 9 -7.33 14.75 9.21
N PHE A 10 -6.98 15.53 8.19
CA PHE A 10 -5.58 15.89 7.95
C PHE A 10 -5.04 16.74 9.10
N LEU A 11 -3.76 16.52 9.45
CA LEU A 11 -3.11 17.30 10.49
C LEU A 11 -3.07 18.77 10.10
N CYS A 12 -3.35 19.63 11.06
CA CYS A 12 -3.25 21.08 10.95
C CYS A 12 -2.31 21.61 12.02
N ASP A 13 -1.73 22.79 11.76
CA ASP A 13 -0.85 23.44 12.73
C ASP A 13 -1.67 24.08 13.85
N ALA A 14 -1.36 23.72 15.09
CA ALA A 14 -1.98 24.32 16.29
C ALA A 14 -1.82 25.85 16.36
N ASN A 15 -0.75 26.37 15.77
CA ASN A 15 -0.43 27.80 15.71
C ASN A 15 -0.80 28.44 14.37
N GLY A 16 -1.36 27.65 13.45
CA GLY A 16 -1.83 28.08 12.13
C GLY A 16 -3.24 28.68 12.17
N PRO A 17 -3.83 28.96 11.00
CA PRO A 17 -5.19 29.47 10.95
C PRO A 17 -6.17 28.43 11.53
N ALA A 18 -7.01 28.89 12.47
CA ALA A 18 -8.00 28.03 13.14
C ALA A 18 -9.09 27.49 12.19
N ASN A 19 -9.24 28.08 11.01
CA ASN A 19 -10.23 27.74 9.99
C ASN A 19 -9.60 27.83 8.61
N GLY A 20 -10.09 26.99 7.69
CA GLY A 20 -9.67 26.99 6.29
C GLY A 20 -10.76 26.45 5.40
N LYS A 21 -10.55 26.56 4.08
CA LYS A 21 -11.42 25.96 3.06
C LYS A 21 -10.60 25.00 2.21
N ASP A 22 -11.19 23.88 1.87
CA ASP A 22 -10.59 23.00 0.86
C ASP A 22 -10.75 23.58 -0.55
N ALA A 23 -10.21 22.86 -1.55
CA ALA A 23 -10.29 23.27 -2.94
C ALA A 23 -11.73 23.34 -3.51
N SER A 24 -12.68 22.69 -2.86
CA SER A 24 -14.12 22.73 -3.22
C SER A 24 -14.88 23.84 -2.48
N GLY A 25 -14.22 24.60 -1.60
CA GLY A 25 -14.81 25.67 -0.82
C GLY A 25 -15.47 25.21 0.49
N VAL A 26 -15.34 23.93 0.85
CA VAL A 26 -15.84 23.42 2.14
C VAL A 26 -15.02 24.01 3.27
N GLU A 27 -15.70 24.49 4.29
CA GLU A 27 -15.06 25.08 5.47
C GLU A 27 -14.70 24.01 6.51
N PHE A 28 -13.50 24.14 7.04
CA PHE A 28 -12.93 23.28 8.08
C PHE A 28 -12.44 24.12 9.27
N SER A 29 -12.47 23.52 10.45
CA SER A 29 -11.78 24.04 11.63
C SER A 29 -10.65 23.09 12.04
N CYS A 30 -9.53 23.69 12.45
CA CYS A 30 -8.41 22.95 13.03
C CYS A 30 -8.71 22.70 14.50
N THR A 31 -8.96 21.46 14.88
CA THR A 31 -9.37 21.09 16.25
C THR A 31 -8.45 20.05 16.84
N LYS A 32 -8.21 20.13 18.14
CA LYS A 32 -7.41 19.16 18.88
C LYS A 32 -8.20 17.88 19.10
N GLY A 33 -7.68 16.75 18.64
CA GLY A 33 -8.25 15.43 18.89
C GLY A 33 -7.91 14.90 20.29
N GLY A 34 -8.56 13.81 20.69
CA GLY A 34 -8.29 13.14 21.97
C GLY A 34 -6.87 12.55 22.07
N ASP A 35 -6.17 12.35 20.95
CA ASP A 35 -4.77 11.96 20.84
C ASP A 35 -3.78 13.13 21.03
N GLY A 36 -4.30 14.31 21.30
CA GLY A 36 -3.51 15.53 21.46
C GLY A 36 -3.06 16.20 20.16
N LYS A 37 -3.31 15.61 19.00
CA LYS A 37 -2.98 16.17 17.69
C LYS A 37 -4.07 17.07 17.16
N TYR A 38 -3.69 18.07 16.38
CA TYR A 38 -4.63 18.97 15.72
C TYR A 38 -4.93 18.44 14.31
N SER A 39 -6.22 18.41 13.95
CA SER A 39 -6.67 17.98 12.63
C SER A 39 -7.82 18.84 12.12
N TRP A 40 -7.92 18.92 10.79
CA TRP A 40 -9.02 19.61 10.13
C TRP A 40 -10.33 18.84 10.32
N ARG A 41 -11.37 19.53 10.72
CA ARG A 41 -12.74 19.02 10.87
C ARG A 41 -13.70 19.89 10.07
N SER A 42 -14.51 19.29 9.22
CA SER A 42 -15.51 19.99 8.41
C SER A 42 -16.53 20.69 9.30
N LYS A 43 -16.84 21.94 8.95
CA LYS A 43 -17.91 22.73 9.58
C LYS A 43 -19.28 22.46 8.97
N GLN A 44 -19.40 21.63 7.96
CA GLN A 44 -20.70 21.36 7.34
C GLN A 44 -21.61 20.61 8.30
N THR A 45 -22.60 21.32 8.79
CA THR A 45 -23.87 20.73 9.21
C THR A 45 -24.56 20.19 7.97
N SER A 46 -24.99 18.93 8.02
CA SER A 46 -25.72 18.21 6.99
C SER A 46 -26.79 19.10 6.30
N ASN A 47 -26.49 19.53 5.07
CA ASN A 47 -27.49 19.99 4.14
C ASN A 47 -27.39 19.21 2.83
N SER A 48 -28.48 18.50 2.56
CA SER A 48 -28.75 17.71 1.39
C SER A 48 -28.68 18.55 0.10
N GLY A 49 -27.57 18.45 -0.60
CA GLY A 49 -27.42 18.92 -1.96
C GLY A 49 -27.00 17.73 -2.84
N SER A 50 -27.83 17.41 -3.81
CA SER A 50 -27.66 16.30 -4.75
C SER A 50 -26.40 16.43 -5.61
N GLY A 51 -25.31 15.93 -5.10
CA GLY A 51 -24.13 15.52 -5.85
C GLY A 51 -23.76 14.17 -5.29
N SER A 52 -23.60 13.19 -6.16
CA SER A 52 -23.32 11.79 -5.82
C SER A 52 -22.15 11.66 -4.84
N SER A 53 -22.36 12.02 -3.56
CA SER A 53 -21.40 11.75 -2.51
C SER A 53 -21.52 10.27 -2.16
N ILE A 54 -20.47 9.55 -2.39
CA ILE A 54 -20.37 8.10 -2.19
C ILE A 54 -20.73 7.72 -0.74
N PHE A 55 -20.79 8.68 0.19
CA PHE A 55 -20.97 8.40 1.62
C PHE A 55 -21.72 9.50 2.34
N SER A 56 -22.99 9.25 2.55
CA SER A 56 -23.88 10.13 3.35
C SER A 56 -24.35 9.48 4.64
N LEU A 57 -23.56 8.60 5.26
CA LEU A 57 -23.96 8.02 6.54
C LEU A 57 -23.99 9.04 7.69
N GLY A 58 -23.37 10.21 7.53
CA GLY A 58 -23.23 11.20 8.57
C GLY A 58 -22.03 10.95 9.50
N ALA A 59 -21.94 11.78 10.55
CA ALA A 59 -20.86 11.65 11.53
C ALA A 59 -21.05 10.39 12.40
N LEU A 60 -19.95 9.86 12.93
CA LEU A 60 -20.02 8.79 13.94
C LEU A 60 -20.93 9.19 15.10
N GLY A 61 -21.78 8.27 15.53
CA GLY A 61 -22.79 8.49 16.55
C GLY A 61 -24.10 9.12 16.04
N SER A 62 -24.17 9.58 14.79
CA SER A 62 -25.42 10.07 14.21
C SER A 62 -26.39 8.91 13.90
N LYS A 63 -27.68 9.25 13.80
CA LYS A 63 -28.70 8.28 13.40
C LYS A 63 -28.57 7.94 11.93
N CYS A 64 -28.77 6.68 11.59
CA CYS A 64 -28.86 6.17 10.22
C CYS A 64 -30.10 5.29 10.06
N SER A 65 -30.61 5.17 8.85
CA SER A 65 -31.89 4.51 8.58
C SER A 65 -31.75 3.17 7.89
N LYS A 66 -30.60 2.87 7.29
CA LYS A 66 -30.42 1.65 6.50
C LYS A 66 -29.33 0.80 7.15
N GLU A 67 -29.79 -0.19 7.91
CA GLU A 67 -28.90 -1.14 8.59
C GLU A 67 -27.95 -1.82 7.61
N GLY A 68 -26.67 -1.91 8.00
CA GLY A 68 -25.61 -2.47 7.18
C GLY A 68 -25.11 -1.58 6.03
N GLU A 69 -25.65 -0.36 5.86
CA GLU A 69 -25.10 0.59 4.89
C GLU A 69 -23.68 0.97 5.28
N ILE A 70 -22.74 0.91 4.32
CA ILE A 70 -21.33 1.24 4.50
C ILE A 70 -21.04 2.62 3.94
N GLY A 71 -20.28 3.41 4.66
CA GLY A 71 -19.84 4.73 4.25
C GLY A 71 -18.34 4.95 4.44
N TRP A 72 -17.79 5.89 3.68
CA TRP A 72 -16.40 6.33 3.78
C TRP A 72 -16.32 7.85 3.70
N ASN A 73 -15.50 8.47 4.53
CA ASN A 73 -15.37 9.94 4.61
C ASN A 73 -13.96 10.45 4.24
N GLY A 74 -13.19 9.63 3.56
CA GLY A 74 -11.80 9.93 3.19
C GLY A 74 -10.76 9.37 4.18
N LEU A 75 -11.18 8.94 5.37
CA LEU A 75 -10.30 8.45 6.43
C LEU A 75 -10.81 7.17 7.08
N LEU A 76 -12.11 7.01 7.14
CA LEU A 76 -12.77 6.00 7.93
C LEU A 76 -13.82 5.29 7.11
N VAL A 77 -13.94 3.98 7.30
CA VAL A 77 -15.12 3.24 6.90
C VAL A 77 -16.06 3.19 8.10
N ALA A 78 -17.31 3.56 7.87
CA ALA A 78 -18.37 3.48 8.85
C ALA A 78 -19.50 2.61 8.35
N ALA A 79 -20.28 2.03 9.25
CA ALA A 79 -21.48 1.28 8.96
C ALA A 79 -22.66 1.75 9.80
N CYS A 80 -23.85 1.66 9.25
CA CYS A 80 -25.07 1.80 10.01
C CYS A 80 -25.32 0.53 10.83
N LYS A 81 -25.21 0.63 12.15
CA LYS A 81 -25.40 -0.50 13.06
C LYS A 81 -26.38 -0.11 14.16
N SER A 82 -27.47 -0.84 14.25
CA SER A 82 -28.54 -0.58 15.22
C SER A 82 -29.07 0.87 15.16
N GLY A 83 -29.22 1.38 13.94
CA GLY A 83 -29.71 2.74 13.69
C GLY A 83 -28.72 3.87 14.01
N VAL A 84 -27.45 3.56 14.26
CA VAL A 84 -26.39 4.52 14.58
C VAL A 84 -25.16 4.28 13.69
N VAL A 85 -24.57 5.36 13.23
CA VAL A 85 -23.31 5.32 12.45
C VAL A 85 -22.16 4.95 13.38
N LYS A 86 -21.53 3.80 13.12
CA LYS A 86 -20.38 3.28 13.87
C LYS A 86 -19.25 2.93 12.91
N TYR A 87 -18.04 2.72 13.44
CA TYR A 87 -16.95 2.17 12.64
C TYR A 87 -17.32 0.84 12.00
N ALA A 88 -17.00 0.68 10.72
CA ALA A 88 -17.09 -0.58 10.05
C ALA A 88 -15.82 -1.40 10.30
N LEU A 89 -16.01 -2.63 10.77
CA LEU A 89 -14.96 -3.64 10.85
C LEU A 89 -14.96 -4.48 9.57
N VAL A 90 -13.88 -5.15 9.29
CA VAL A 90 -13.80 -6.09 8.15
C VAL A 90 -14.88 -7.18 8.22
N SER A 91 -15.34 -7.51 9.42
CA SER A 91 -16.45 -8.44 9.64
C SER A 91 -17.84 -7.87 9.32
N ASP A 92 -17.94 -6.54 9.20
CA ASP A 92 -19.22 -5.86 8.97
C ASP A 92 -19.47 -5.57 7.48
N VAL A 93 -18.42 -5.63 6.65
CA VAL A 93 -18.55 -5.37 5.22
C VAL A 93 -19.32 -6.49 4.54
N PRO A 94 -20.06 -6.19 3.46
CA PRO A 94 -20.76 -7.22 2.69
C PRO A 94 -19.82 -8.32 2.22
N ALA A 95 -20.32 -9.55 2.19
CA ALA A 95 -19.59 -10.65 1.61
C ALA A 95 -19.23 -10.34 0.14
N THR A 96 -18.01 -10.71 -0.24
CA THR A 96 -17.56 -10.57 -1.62
C THR A 96 -18.49 -11.32 -2.57
N PRO A 97 -19.02 -10.70 -3.63
CA PRO A 97 -19.77 -11.40 -4.67
C PRO A 97 -18.95 -12.56 -5.25
N ALA A 98 -19.60 -13.66 -5.61
CA ALA A 98 -18.90 -14.80 -6.22
C ALA A 98 -18.14 -14.44 -7.50
N SER A 99 -18.59 -13.41 -8.23
CA SER A 99 -17.91 -12.84 -9.42
C SER A 99 -16.73 -11.94 -9.07
N GLY A 100 -16.53 -11.60 -7.79
CA GLY A 100 -15.61 -10.53 -7.39
C GLY A 100 -16.05 -9.15 -7.87
N TYR A 101 -15.11 -8.21 -7.81
CA TYR A 101 -15.27 -6.85 -8.31
C TYR A 101 -14.42 -6.69 -9.58
N THR A 102 -15.00 -7.01 -10.74
CA THR A 102 -14.30 -6.96 -12.04
C THR A 102 -14.09 -5.55 -12.58
N SER A 103 -14.73 -4.56 -11.95
CA SER A 103 -14.58 -3.13 -12.23
C SER A 103 -14.75 -2.35 -10.95
N ARG A 104 -14.33 -1.07 -10.96
CA ARG A 104 -14.52 -0.20 -9.79
C ARG A 104 -15.99 -0.14 -9.40
N PRO A 105 -16.32 -0.55 -8.17
CA PRO A 105 -17.67 -0.35 -7.64
C PRO A 105 -18.01 1.14 -7.55
N THR A 106 -19.27 1.51 -7.79
CA THR A 106 -19.70 2.91 -7.75
C THR A 106 -19.49 3.58 -6.39
N TRP A 107 -19.45 2.79 -5.32
CA TRP A 107 -19.20 3.26 -3.96
C TRP A 107 -17.69 3.42 -3.65
N TYR A 108 -16.78 2.92 -4.49
CA TYR A 108 -15.35 3.10 -4.26
C TYR A 108 -14.88 4.46 -4.81
N PRO A 109 -14.12 5.26 -4.03
CA PRO A 109 -13.71 6.59 -4.46
C PRO A 109 -12.88 6.55 -5.74
N THR A 110 -12.98 7.57 -6.55
CA THR A 110 -12.12 7.72 -7.74
C THR A 110 -10.70 8.06 -7.33
N LEU A 111 -9.74 7.79 -8.21
CA LEU A 111 -8.35 8.11 -7.93
C LEU A 111 -8.13 9.62 -7.71
N THR A 112 -8.84 10.46 -8.45
CA THR A 112 -8.80 11.92 -8.27
C THR A 112 -9.32 12.34 -6.89
N GLN A 113 -10.34 11.67 -6.36
CA GLN A 113 -10.82 11.90 -4.99
C GLN A 113 -9.78 11.49 -3.94
N ILE A 114 -9.01 10.45 -4.22
CA ILE A 114 -7.99 9.93 -3.29
C ILE A 114 -6.72 10.77 -3.29
N LEU A 115 -6.15 11.03 -4.47
CA LEU A 115 -4.85 11.70 -4.62
C LEU A 115 -4.96 13.21 -4.82
N GLY A 116 -6.17 13.69 -5.00
CA GLY A 116 -6.42 15.09 -5.30
C GLY A 116 -6.08 15.44 -6.77
N GLY A 117 -6.70 16.48 -7.23
CA GLY A 117 -6.43 17.13 -8.50
C GLY A 117 -6.91 18.55 -8.40
N PRO A 118 -6.52 19.45 -9.30
CA PRO A 118 -6.83 20.88 -9.22
C PRO A 118 -8.33 21.21 -9.08
N SER A 119 -9.19 20.28 -9.48
CA SER A 119 -10.65 20.50 -9.47
C SER A 119 -11.47 19.37 -8.82
N GLY A 120 -10.84 18.26 -8.40
CA GLY A 120 -11.57 17.05 -7.96
C GLY A 120 -12.43 16.40 -9.08
N ILE A 121 -12.36 16.93 -10.30
CA ILE A 121 -13.10 16.45 -11.47
C ILE A 121 -12.23 15.44 -12.20
N GLU A 122 -12.79 14.28 -12.54
CA GLU A 122 -12.07 13.30 -13.36
C GLU A 122 -11.75 13.88 -14.73
N PRO A 123 -10.49 13.71 -15.21
CA PRO A 123 -10.11 14.17 -16.53
C PRO A 123 -10.87 13.39 -17.61
N THR A 124 -11.21 14.08 -18.70
CA THR A 124 -11.90 13.51 -19.85
C THR A 124 -10.95 12.87 -20.86
N CYS A 125 -9.63 13.10 -20.74
CA CYS A 125 -8.65 12.54 -21.64
C CYS A 125 -8.30 11.08 -21.30
N SER A 126 -7.85 10.33 -22.32
CA SER A 126 -7.44 8.93 -22.14
C SER A 126 -6.02 8.83 -21.58
N PRO A 127 -5.77 7.93 -20.60
CA PRO A 127 -4.41 7.61 -20.12
C PRO A 127 -3.45 7.22 -21.24
N SER A 128 -3.91 6.63 -22.33
CA SER A 128 -3.09 6.25 -23.48
C SER A 128 -2.40 7.44 -24.18
N THR A 129 -2.84 8.66 -23.93
CA THR A 129 -2.19 9.88 -24.44
C THR A 129 -0.94 10.25 -23.65
N ILE A 130 -0.78 9.72 -22.44
CA ILE A 130 0.41 9.97 -21.61
C ILE A 130 1.53 9.03 -22.04
N LYS A 131 2.69 9.61 -22.33
CA LYS A 131 3.93 8.87 -22.64
C LYS A 131 5.06 9.35 -21.77
N PHE A 132 5.78 8.41 -21.18
CA PHE A 132 6.97 8.64 -20.38
C PHE A 132 8.18 8.61 -21.31
N THR A 133 8.71 9.78 -21.62
CA THR A 133 9.79 9.98 -22.60
C THR A 133 11.15 10.11 -21.95
N LYS A 134 11.20 10.08 -20.61
CA LYS A 134 12.42 10.14 -19.83
C LYS A 134 12.42 9.05 -18.75
N PRO A 135 13.58 8.44 -18.44
CA PRO A 135 13.66 7.51 -17.32
C PRO A 135 13.61 8.26 -15.99
N VAL A 136 13.02 7.65 -14.97
CA VAL A 136 13.00 8.17 -13.59
C VAL A 136 14.43 8.26 -13.03
N ILE A 137 15.23 7.25 -13.29
CA ILE A 137 16.66 7.16 -13.00
C ILE A 137 17.35 6.84 -14.32
N ALA A 138 18.41 7.54 -14.65
CA ALA A 138 19.17 7.30 -15.87
C ALA A 138 19.54 5.81 -15.99
N LEU A 139 19.35 5.21 -17.17
CA LEU A 139 19.44 3.75 -17.34
C LEU A 139 20.81 3.19 -16.98
N ASP A 140 21.89 3.99 -17.19
CA ASP A 140 23.26 3.65 -16.79
C ASP A 140 23.52 3.77 -15.27
N LYS A 141 22.57 4.33 -14.52
CA LYS A 141 22.58 4.49 -13.07
C LYS A 141 21.58 3.57 -12.36
N LEU A 142 20.74 2.89 -13.14
CA LEU A 142 19.75 1.95 -12.61
C LEU A 142 20.44 0.61 -12.31
N ALA A 143 20.23 0.11 -11.09
CA ALA A 143 20.65 -1.22 -10.62
C ALA A 143 19.48 -2.20 -10.61
N PRO A 144 19.70 -3.49 -10.29
CA PRO A 144 18.61 -4.45 -10.16
C PRO A 144 17.47 -3.90 -9.29
N SER A 145 16.24 -4.05 -9.78
CA SER A 145 15.05 -3.42 -9.20
C SER A 145 14.01 -4.47 -8.87
N ILE A 146 13.36 -4.31 -7.71
CA ILE A 146 12.34 -5.23 -7.22
C ILE A 146 11.00 -4.85 -7.85
N PRO A 147 10.24 -5.80 -8.42
CA PRO A 147 8.91 -5.52 -8.97
C PRO A 147 7.88 -5.29 -7.85
N TYR A 148 6.64 -4.95 -8.22
CA TYR A 148 5.51 -4.96 -7.31
C TYR A 148 5.30 -6.34 -6.68
N GLY A 149 4.72 -6.37 -5.48
CA GLY A 149 4.30 -7.60 -4.84
C GLY A 149 5.26 -8.14 -3.79
N MET A 150 6.37 -7.44 -3.50
CA MET A 150 7.26 -7.84 -2.41
C MET A 150 6.50 -7.87 -1.09
N MET A 151 6.81 -8.86 -0.27
CA MET A 151 6.35 -8.98 1.11
C MET A 151 7.57 -9.01 2.02
N VAL A 152 7.74 -8.00 2.85
CA VAL A 152 8.91 -7.86 3.73
C VAL A 152 8.58 -7.01 4.95
N SER A 153 9.00 -7.42 6.14
CA SER A 153 8.77 -6.67 7.38
C SER A 153 7.29 -6.25 7.50
N ASP A 154 7.02 -4.99 7.80
CA ASP A 154 5.66 -4.43 7.94
C ASP A 154 4.83 -4.46 6.65
N HIS A 155 5.45 -4.69 5.50
CA HIS A 155 4.76 -4.96 4.24
C HIS A 155 4.32 -6.43 4.18
N VAL A 156 3.34 -6.77 5.01
CA VAL A 156 2.82 -8.14 5.15
C VAL A 156 2.05 -8.57 3.90
N THR A 157 1.25 -7.66 3.31
CA THR A 157 0.58 -7.92 2.04
C THR A 157 1.44 -7.45 0.87
N PRO A 158 1.29 -8.03 -0.33
CA PRO A 158 2.02 -7.60 -1.52
C PRO A 158 1.99 -6.09 -1.73
N ILE A 159 3.19 -5.50 -1.85
CA ILE A 159 3.37 -4.05 -1.91
C ILE A 159 3.08 -3.51 -3.31
N ASP A 160 2.50 -2.32 -3.37
CA ASP A 160 2.01 -1.68 -4.60
C ASP A 160 3.04 -0.79 -5.32
N HIS A 161 4.27 -0.78 -4.87
CA HIS A 161 5.35 -0.05 -5.51
C HIS A 161 6.54 -0.95 -5.84
N ALA A 162 7.28 -0.58 -6.87
CA ALA A 162 8.56 -1.17 -7.21
C ALA A 162 9.66 -0.44 -6.42
N TYR A 163 10.76 -1.14 -6.19
CA TYR A 163 11.96 -0.55 -5.63
C TYR A 163 12.99 -0.42 -6.73
N LEU A 164 13.18 0.80 -7.22
CA LEU A 164 14.20 1.09 -8.24
C LEU A 164 15.58 1.12 -7.59
N GLY A 165 16.44 0.18 -7.96
CA GLY A 165 17.81 0.12 -7.49
C GLY A 165 18.67 1.22 -8.11
N VAL A 166 19.64 1.73 -7.37
CA VAL A 166 20.62 2.70 -7.85
C VAL A 166 22.04 2.16 -7.65
N ILE A 167 22.94 2.44 -8.60
CA ILE A 167 24.31 1.89 -8.58
C ILE A 167 25.11 2.29 -7.34
N SER A 168 24.77 3.41 -6.68
CA SER A 168 25.39 3.83 -5.41
C SER A 168 25.23 2.81 -4.29
N LEU A 169 24.24 1.91 -4.37
CA LEU A 169 24.01 0.86 -3.37
C LEU A 169 25.11 -0.22 -3.38
N ALA A 170 25.85 -0.37 -4.48
CA ALA A 170 27.02 -1.24 -4.55
C ALA A 170 28.23 -0.68 -3.77
N ILE A 171 28.23 0.63 -3.44
CA ILE A 171 29.25 1.27 -2.62
C ILE A 171 28.91 1.00 -1.14
N PRO A 172 29.87 0.55 -0.30
CA PRO A 172 29.66 0.43 1.14
C PRO A 172 29.12 1.74 1.73
N GLN A 173 28.11 1.66 2.57
CA GLN A 173 27.41 2.85 3.08
C GLN A 173 28.37 3.90 3.70
N ALA A 174 29.36 3.43 4.46
CA ALA A 174 30.36 4.30 5.09
C ALA A 174 31.28 5.02 4.08
N SER A 175 31.34 4.55 2.84
CA SER A 175 32.21 5.11 1.77
C SER A 175 31.45 6.02 0.81
N ARG A 176 30.12 6.11 0.93
CA ARG A 176 29.30 6.96 0.05
C ARG A 176 29.52 8.44 0.34
N THR A 177 29.64 9.22 -0.72
CA THR A 177 29.89 10.65 -0.70
C THR A 177 28.73 11.46 -1.28
N ALA A 178 28.83 12.77 -1.29
CA ALA A 178 27.85 13.62 -1.95
C ALA A 178 27.82 13.44 -3.48
N ASN A 179 28.92 12.97 -4.08
CA ASN A 179 28.99 12.73 -5.52
C ASN A 179 28.26 11.47 -5.97
N ASP A 180 27.90 10.59 -5.04
CA ASP A 180 27.20 9.34 -5.33
C ASP A 180 25.67 9.51 -5.38
N TYR A 181 25.16 10.73 -5.15
CA TYR A 181 23.75 11.04 -5.35
C TYR A 181 23.38 11.03 -6.82
N ILE A 182 22.38 10.24 -7.15
CA ILE A 182 21.86 10.04 -8.50
C ILE A 182 20.58 10.85 -8.66
N ALA A 183 20.46 11.59 -9.76
CA ALA A 183 19.29 12.41 -10.05
C ALA A 183 18.03 11.53 -10.23
N VAL A 184 16.93 12.02 -9.69
CA VAL A 184 15.57 11.49 -9.91
C VAL A 184 14.81 12.53 -10.72
N THR A 185 14.31 12.14 -11.88
CA THR A 185 13.71 13.03 -12.88
C THR A 185 12.27 12.65 -13.18
N ALA A 186 11.46 13.63 -13.58
CA ALA A 186 10.09 13.38 -14.02
C ALA A 186 10.07 12.61 -15.34
N PRO A 187 9.29 11.51 -15.45
CA PRO A 187 9.26 10.71 -16.69
C PRO A 187 8.45 11.37 -17.81
N ALA A 188 7.54 12.27 -17.46
CA ALA A 188 6.70 13.05 -18.37
C ALA A 188 6.40 14.42 -17.76
N ASP A 189 5.87 15.32 -18.56
CA ASP A 189 5.29 16.57 -18.07
C ASP A 189 4.21 16.29 -17.03
N GLY A 190 4.05 17.20 -16.06
CA GLY A 190 3.05 17.07 -15.02
C GLY A 190 3.03 18.23 -14.04
N VAL A 191 2.32 18.04 -12.96
CA VAL A 191 2.26 18.96 -11.81
C VAL A 191 2.59 18.18 -10.53
N ILE A 192 3.60 18.61 -9.80
CA ILE A 192 3.86 18.07 -8.46
C ILE A 192 2.76 18.58 -7.54
N THR A 193 1.99 17.66 -6.96
CA THR A 193 0.84 17.96 -6.10
C THR A 193 1.13 17.76 -4.63
N GLU A 194 2.18 17.00 -4.30
CA GLU A 194 2.53 16.68 -2.90
C GLU A 194 4.03 16.58 -2.71
N LEU A 195 4.49 17.10 -1.58
CA LEU A 195 5.78 16.79 -0.95
C LEU A 195 5.53 16.54 0.53
N SER A 196 5.95 15.37 1.04
CA SER A 196 5.82 15.06 2.47
C SER A 196 7.05 14.35 3.01
N SER A 197 7.28 14.49 4.31
CA SER A 197 8.28 13.73 5.06
C SER A 197 7.70 12.41 5.54
N LEU A 198 8.47 11.34 5.40
CA LEU A 198 8.12 10.00 5.90
C LEU A 198 8.73 9.71 7.28
N GLY A 199 8.92 10.76 8.09
CA GLY A 199 9.42 10.61 9.46
C GLY A 199 10.93 10.54 9.60
N SER A 200 11.67 10.71 8.51
CA SER A 200 13.15 10.77 8.49
C SER A 200 13.61 11.93 7.61
N PRO A 201 14.71 12.62 7.98
CA PRO A 201 15.29 13.69 7.18
C PRO A 201 15.76 13.28 5.77
N SER A 202 15.89 11.98 5.53
CA SER A 202 16.30 11.39 4.25
C SER A 202 15.24 10.50 3.63
N SER A 203 13.96 10.70 3.97
CA SER A 203 12.88 9.91 3.44
C SER A 203 11.66 10.79 3.16
N HIS A 204 11.36 10.98 1.88
CA HIS A 204 10.30 11.89 1.42
C HIS A 204 9.40 11.20 0.42
N ARG A 205 8.14 11.68 0.36
CA ARG A 205 7.17 11.28 -0.66
C ARG A 205 6.89 12.47 -1.58
N VAL A 206 6.87 12.19 -2.87
CA VAL A 206 6.49 13.13 -3.94
C VAL A 206 5.39 12.51 -4.78
N VAL A 207 4.37 13.28 -5.13
CA VAL A 207 3.31 12.87 -6.07
C VAL A 207 3.31 13.81 -7.25
N ILE A 208 3.33 13.26 -8.47
CA ILE A 208 3.19 14.00 -9.72
C ILE A 208 1.91 13.54 -10.42
N ASN A 209 1.03 14.50 -10.70
CA ASN A 209 -0.13 14.30 -11.57
C ASN A 209 0.27 14.63 -13.01
N HIS A 210 0.26 13.61 -13.89
CA HIS A 210 0.58 13.75 -15.30
C HIS A 210 -0.66 14.10 -16.16
N GLY A 211 -1.81 14.28 -15.55
CA GLY A 211 -3.08 14.41 -16.25
C GLY A 211 -3.68 13.06 -16.66
N CYS A 212 -4.86 13.08 -17.27
CA CYS A 212 -5.53 11.89 -17.80
C CYS A 212 -5.65 10.71 -16.80
N ASN A 213 -5.84 11.00 -15.53
CA ASN A 213 -5.87 10.01 -14.43
C ASN A 213 -4.57 9.24 -14.17
N ILE A 214 -3.41 9.70 -14.68
CA ILE A 214 -2.11 9.10 -14.41
C ILE A 214 -1.38 9.87 -13.33
N TYR A 215 -0.99 9.17 -12.27
CA TYR A 215 -0.19 9.70 -11.16
C TYR A 215 1.05 8.83 -10.97
N SER A 216 2.21 9.48 -10.79
CA SER A 216 3.40 8.81 -10.30
C SER A 216 3.70 9.20 -8.86
N VAL A 217 4.08 8.20 -8.07
CA VAL A 217 4.40 8.38 -6.65
C VAL A 217 5.80 7.87 -6.38
N TYR A 218 6.57 8.66 -5.67
CA TYR A 218 7.94 8.40 -5.29
C TYR A 218 8.02 8.45 -3.77
N MET A 219 8.56 7.41 -3.15
CA MET A 219 8.75 7.38 -1.70
C MET A 219 10.18 6.98 -1.36
N VAL A 220 10.56 7.19 -0.10
CA VAL A 220 11.93 6.98 0.38
C VAL A 220 12.96 7.80 -0.44
N LEU A 221 12.50 8.90 -1.07
CA LEU A 221 13.37 9.83 -1.77
C LEU A 221 14.33 10.49 -0.77
N ASN A 222 15.64 10.35 -1.00
CA ASN A 222 16.63 10.84 -0.03
C ASN A 222 16.67 12.35 0.06
N LYS A 223 16.57 13.05 -1.06
CA LYS A 223 16.56 14.53 -1.10
C LYS A 223 15.58 15.02 -2.15
N ALA A 224 14.78 16.02 -1.81
CA ALA A 224 14.07 16.82 -2.79
C ALA A 224 15.02 17.96 -3.25
N THR A 225 15.15 18.12 -4.56
CA THR A 225 16.08 19.07 -5.20
C THR A 225 15.41 19.74 -6.40
N GLY A 226 16.15 20.45 -7.22
CA GLY A 226 15.62 21.08 -8.44
C GLY A 226 14.42 21.97 -8.13
N VAL A 227 13.31 21.74 -8.83
CA VAL A 227 12.07 22.52 -8.68
C VAL A 227 11.45 22.42 -7.28
N LEU A 228 11.83 21.42 -6.47
CA LEU A 228 11.35 21.23 -5.10
C LEU A 228 12.27 21.84 -4.02
N ALA A 229 13.43 22.38 -4.36
CA ALA A 229 14.42 22.84 -3.39
C ALA A 229 13.86 23.85 -2.38
N ASP A 230 13.09 24.84 -2.86
CA ASP A 230 12.48 25.86 -2.00
C ASP A 230 11.39 25.29 -1.09
N SER A 231 10.56 24.39 -1.60
CA SER A 231 9.53 23.71 -0.81
C SER A 231 10.18 22.80 0.24
N PHE A 232 11.21 22.09 -0.15
CA PHE A 232 11.95 21.19 0.73
C PHE A 232 12.59 21.94 1.92
N SER A 233 13.15 23.13 1.68
CA SER A 233 13.73 23.96 2.75
C SER A 233 12.73 24.39 3.82
N LYS A 234 11.44 24.35 3.50
CA LYS A 234 10.31 24.75 4.38
C LYS A 234 9.55 23.55 4.97
N LEU A 235 9.92 22.33 4.55
CA LEU A 235 9.25 21.12 5.01
C LEU A 235 9.71 20.79 6.44
N SER A 236 8.77 20.72 7.38
CA SER A 236 9.05 20.27 8.75
C SER A 236 9.19 18.75 8.81
N ASN A 237 9.83 18.24 9.85
CA ASN A 237 9.83 16.81 10.16
C ASN A 237 8.37 16.35 10.35
N ASN A 238 7.99 15.27 9.67
CA ASN A 238 6.60 14.79 9.56
C ASN A 238 5.65 15.79 8.87
N GLY A 239 6.20 16.74 8.11
CA GLY A 239 5.43 17.74 7.38
C GLY A 239 4.79 17.19 6.11
N PHE A 240 3.72 17.85 5.70
CA PHE A 240 3.01 17.61 4.46
C PHE A 240 2.76 18.95 3.75
N MET A 241 3.02 19.00 2.47
CA MET A 241 2.79 20.16 1.62
C MET A 241 1.96 19.78 0.40
N SER A 242 0.78 20.38 0.25
CA SER A 242 0.07 20.41 -1.03
C SER A 242 0.75 21.44 -1.93
N LEU A 243 1.06 21.04 -3.13
CA LEU A 243 1.80 21.83 -4.10
C LEU A 243 1.02 21.96 -5.42
N SER A 244 1.44 22.89 -6.26
CA SER A 244 1.01 23.01 -7.64
C SER A 244 2.20 23.52 -8.45
N ILE A 245 3.24 22.68 -8.57
CA ILE A 245 4.49 23.04 -9.24
C ILE A 245 4.55 22.32 -10.57
N PRO A 246 4.47 23.03 -11.72
CA PRO A 246 4.69 22.42 -13.03
C PRO A 246 6.08 21.81 -13.11
N ILE A 247 6.18 20.65 -13.74
CA ILE A 247 7.44 19.96 -14.00
C ILE A 247 7.46 19.40 -15.41
N LYS A 248 8.64 19.44 -16.05
CA LYS A 248 8.84 18.92 -17.40
C LYS A 248 9.50 17.56 -17.42
N ALA A 249 9.23 16.79 -18.46
CA ALA A 249 9.90 15.50 -18.69
C ALA A 249 11.44 15.68 -18.67
N GLY A 250 12.12 14.90 -17.81
CA GLY A 250 13.55 14.94 -17.60
C GLY A 250 14.03 16.00 -16.59
N GLU A 251 13.14 16.81 -16.05
CA GLU A 251 13.51 17.79 -15.02
C GLU A 251 13.73 17.10 -13.67
N GLU A 252 14.82 17.46 -13.00
CA GLU A 252 15.21 16.92 -11.69
C GLU A 252 14.31 17.50 -10.59
N PHE A 253 13.77 16.61 -9.75
CA PHE A 253 13.04 16.99 -8.55
C PHE A 253 13.58 16.34 -7.28
N GLY A 254 14.54 15.41 -7.41
CA GLY A 254 15.12 14.75 -6.26
C GLY A 254 16.41 14.01 -6.56
N ARG A 255 16.99 13.45 -5.52
CA ARG A 255 18.22 12.62 -5.61
C ARG A 255 18.14 11.42 -4.70
N GLN A 256 18.69 10.30 -5.16
CA GLN A 256 18.72 9.00 -4.49
C GLN A 256 20.15 8.49 -4.33
N ARG A 257 20.48 7.86 -3.17
CA ARG A 257 21.81 7.31 -2.90
C ARG A 257 21.77 6.12 -1.93
N ASP A 258 21.05 6.25 -0.82
CA ASP A 258 21.23 5.41 0.37
C ASP A 258 20.25 4.25 0.44
N ASN A 259 19.15 4.34 -0.28
CA ASN A 259 18.10 3.34 -0.37
C ASN A 259 17.67 3.14 -1.83
N MET A 260 16.94 2.08 -2.11
CA MET A 260 16.16 1.99 -3.34
C MET A 260 15.06 3.05 -3.33
N LEU A 261 14.67 3.53 -4.51
CA LEU A 261 13.57 4.48 -4.67
C LEU A 261 12.27 3.71 -4.85
N ASP A 262 11.30 3.93 -3.98
CA ASP A 262 9.96 3.41 -4.18
C ASP A 262 9.29 4.16 -5.32
N PHE A 263 8.81 3.43 -6.30
CA PHE A 263 8.18 3.98 -7.49
C PHE A 263 6.87 3.28 -7.80
N ASN A 264 5.81 4.06 -7.97
CA ASN A 264 4.48 3.56 -8.27
C ASN A 264 3.79 4.42 -9.31
N ILE A 265 2.96 3.77 -10.15
CA ILE A 265 2.01 4.42 -11.04
C ILE A 265 0.60 4.01 -10.65
N PHE A 266 -0.26 5.00 -10.57
CA PHE A 266 -1.70 4.80 -10.47
C PHE A 266 -2.39 5.32 -11.72
N ASP A 267 -3.32 4.52 -12.24
CA ASP A 267 -4.20 4.87 -13.37
C ASP A 267 -5.65 4.78 -12.91
N GLY A 268 -6.33 5.91 -12.86
CA GLY A 268 -7.73 5.98 -12.40
C GLY A 268 -8.73 5.25 -13.30
N THR A 269 -8.31 4.82 -14.50
CA THR A 269 -9.13 3.98 -15.40
C THR A 269 -8.89 2.49 -15.20
N GLN A 270 -7.84 2.12 -14.48
CA GLN A 270 -7.56 0.72 -14.14
C GLN A 270 -8.31 0.30 -12.87
N TRP A 271 -8.55 -0.98 -12.78
CA TRP A 271 -9.10 -1.60 -11.58
C TRP A 271 -8.53 -3.01 -11.43
N LEU A 272 -7.79 -3.23 -10.35
CA LEU A 272 -7.25 -4.55 -10.04
C LEU A 272 -8.35 -5.44 -9.47
N SER A 273 -8.91 -6.29 -10.33
CA SER A 273 -10.00 -7.19 -9.98
C SER A 273 -9.61 -8.39 -9.10
N GLY A 274 -8.31 -8.59 -8.91
CA GLY A 274 -7.78 -9.65 -8.05
C GLY A 274 -7.74 -9.29 -6.57
N PHE A 275 -8.27 -8.15 -6.15
CA PHE A 275 -8.62 -7.89 -4.75
C PHE A 275 -10.06 -8.34 -4.50
N ALA A 276 -10.24 -9.39 -3.69
CA ALA A 276 -11.55 -9.98 -3.45
C ALA A 276 -12.51 -8.99 -2.79
N ASN A 277 -12.05 -8.24 -1.80
CA ASN A 277 -12.87 -7.26 -1.11
C ASN A 277 -12.20 -5.88 -1.03
N PRO A 278 -12.51 -4.95 -1.95
CA PRO A 278 -11.93 -3.62 -1.95
C PRO A 278 -12.32 -2.76 -0.73
N TYR A 279 -13.39 -3.07 0.00
CA TYR A 279 -13.68 -2.41 1.28
C TYR A 279 -12.52 -2.45 2.26
N SER A 280 -11.74 -3.52 2.23
CA SER A 280 -10.61 -3.72 3.12
C SER A 280 -9.51 -2.65 2.97
N TYR A 281 -9.48 -1.93 1.85
CA TYR A 281 -8.47 -0.90 1.55
C TYR A 281 -8.98 0.54 1.75
N LEU A 282 -10.24 0.73 2.11
CA LEU A 282 -10.82 2.08 2.24
C LEU A 282 -10.26 2.91 3.41
N THR A 283 -9.70 2.27 4.41
CA THR A 283 -9.16 2.96 5.59
C THR A 283 -7.71 3.37 5.43
N GLN A 284 -6.98 2.68 4.58
CA GLN A 284 -5.59 2.97 4.28
C GLN A 284 -5.23 2.35 2.93
N ASP A 285 -4.34 3.01 2.19
CA ASP A 285 -3.92 2.60 0.84
C ASP A 285 -5.07 2.44 -0.15
N THR A 286 -6.03 3.34 -0.07
CA THR A 286 -7.25 3.38 -0.90
C THR A 286 -6.93 3.40 -2.41
N TRP A 287 -5.74 3.81 -2.78
CA TRP A 287 -5.25 3.81 -4.17
C TRP A 287 -4.84 2.44 -4.70
N LYS A 288 -4.59 1.42 -3.86
CA LYS A 288 -4.08 0.11 -4.29
C LYS A 288 -4.82 -0.51 -5.48
N PRO A 289 -6.17 -0.50 -5.56
CA PRO A 289 -6.87 -1.06 -6.71
C PRO A 289 -6.62 -0.34 -8.05
N TYR A 290 -6.01 0.83 -8.01
CA TYR A 290 -5.64 1.63 -9.19
C TYR A 290 -4.17 1.46 -9.60
N THR A 291 -3.41 0.60 -8.92
CA THR A 291 -2.02 0.33 -9.27
C THR A 291 -1.93 -0.21 -10.69
N ALA A 292 -1.09 0.42 -11.50
CA ALA A 292 -0.95 0.12 -12.91
C ALA A 292 0.48 -0.30 -13.27
N ASP A 293 0.61 -1.10 -14.33
CA ASP A 293 1.91 -1.40 -14.93
C ASP A 293 2.51 -0.13 -15.55
N TYR A 294 3.67 0.29 -15.06
CA TYR A 294 4.33 1.48 -15.58
C TYR A 294 5.09 1.24 -16.88
N LEU A 295 5.46 0.01 -17.18
CA LEU A 295 6.32 -0.30 -18.32
C LEU A 295 5.72 0.15 -19.67
N PRO A 296 4.42 -0.06 -19.94
CA PRO A 296 3.81 0.37 -21.20
C PRO A 296 3.73 1.89 -21.39
N LEU A 297 3.87 2.68 -20.31
CA LEU A 297 3.88 4.14 -20.39
C LEU A 297 5.18 4.68 -20.98
N PHE A 298 6.30 3.97 -20.77
CA PHE A 298 7.60 4.37 -21.28
C PHE A 298 7.76 4.09 -22.77
N THR A 299 8.63 4.87 -23.42
CA THR A 299 9.13 4.57 -24.77
C THR A 299 9.88 3.23 -24.78
N ASP A 300 9.93 2.59 -25.94
CA ASP A 300 10.42 1.21 -26.06
C ASP A 300 11.87 1.03 -25.58
N ASP A 301 12.73 1.99 -25.87
CA ASP A 301 14.14 1.99 -25.42
C ASP A 301 14.28 2.09 -23.89
N ILE A 302 13.51 2.99 -23.27
CA ILE A 302 13.51 3.15 -21.81
C ILE A 302 12.91 1.90 -21.16
N ARG A 303 11.78 1.43 -21.68
CA ARG A 303 11.12 0.20 -21.20
C ARG A 303 12.08 -0.98 -21.21
N ALA A 304 12.75 -1.23 -22.34
CA ALA A 304 13.71 -2.32 -22.44
C ALA A 304 14.89 -2.20 -21.45
N GLY A 305 15.37 -0.97 -21.21
CA GLY A 305 16.39 -0.70 -20.20
C GLY A 305 15.93 -0.98 -18.79
N MET A 306 14.69 -0.60 -18.44
CA MET A 306 14.11 -0.88 -17.13
C MET A 306 13.83 -2.38 -16.94
N GLU A 307 13.23 -3.05 -17.93
CA GLU A 307 12.97 -4.49 -17.89
C GLU A 307 14.23 -5.31 -17.68
N LYS A 308 15.36 -4.89 -18.26
CA LYS A 308 16.66 -5.55 -18.06
C LYS A 308 17.10 -5.55 -16.59
N GLN A 309 16.68 -4.56 -15.82
CA GLN A 309 17.02 -4.43 -14.41
C GLN A 309 15.95 -5.00 -13.47
N LEU A 310 14.77 -5.38 -13.96
CA LEU A 310 13.78 -6.02 -13.10
C LEU A 310 14.23 -7.42 -12.68
N GLN A 311 14.27 -7.67 -11.38
CA GLN A 311 14.67 -8.96 -10.80
C GLN A 311 13.78 -10.12 -11.28
N ARG A 312 12.49 -9.86 -11.46
CA ARG A 312 11.52 -10.83 -11.99
C ARG A 312 11.68 -10.97 -13.50
N THR A 313 11.86 -12.22 -13.95
CA THR A 313 12.02 -12.57 -15.38
C THR A 313 10.73 -13.12 -16.01
N SER A 314 9.78 -13.57 -15.21
CA SER A 314 8.47 -14.08 -15.68
C SER A 314 7.42 -12.98 -15.83
N ALA A 315 6.45 -13.20 -16.70
CA ALA A 315 5.31 -12.29 -16.84
C ALA A 315 4.33 -12.41 -15.64
N PRO A 316 3.64 -11.34 -15.27
CA PRO A 316 3.91 -9.95 -15.66
C PRO A 316 5.22 -9.46 -15.04
N ARG A 317 6.08 -8.83 -15.84
CA ARG A 317 7.42 -8.40 -15.43
C ARG A 317 7.37 -7.44 -14.25
N ILE A 318 6.34 -6.61 -14.20
CA ILE A 318 6.12 -5.63 -13.13
C ILE A 318 5.73 -6.26 -11.78
N GLY A 319 5.36 -7.54 -11.75
CA GLY A 319 4.82 -8.19 -10.56
C GLY A 319 3.31 -8.13 -10.45
N LYS A 320 2.77 -8.57 -9.32
CA LYS A 320 1.32 -8.64 -9.06
C LYS A 320 1.03 -8.46 -7.57
N ILE A 321 0.07 -7.63 -7.23
CA ILE A 321 -0.31 -7.33 -5.84
C ILE A 321 -1.69 -7.87 -5.47
N ASP A 322 -2.56 -8.05 -6.44
CA ASP A 322 -3.95 -8.48 -6.32
C ASP A 322 -4.06 -10.00 -6.54
N GLN A 323 -3.55 -10.77 -5.60
CA GLN A 323 -3.42 -12.23 -5.72
C GLN A 323 -4.53 -13.02 -5.01
N ASP A 324 -5.65 -12.36 -4.65
CA ASP A 324 -6.77 -13.04 -3.99
C ASP A 324 -7.44 -14.03 -4.94
N VAL A 325 -7.72 -15.21 -4.43
CA VAL A 325 -8.54 -16.22 -5.11
C VAL A 325 -9.81 -16.41 -4.30
N ILE A 326 -10.93 -15.94 -4.83
CA ILE A 326 -12.23 -16.02 -4.14
C ILE A 326 -12.55 -17.48 -3.79
N GLY A 327 -12.91 -17.72 -2.54
CA GLY A 327 -13.22 -19.08 -2.03
C GLY A 327 -12.00 -19.94 -1.75
N ALA A 328 -10.77 -19.46 -1.95
CA ALA A 328 -9.55 -20.20 -1.65
C ALA A 328 -8.63 -19.46 -0.66
N ALA A 329 -7.61 -20.13 -0.13
CA ALA A 329 -6.73 -19.57 0.90
C ALA A 329 -5.77 -18.51 0.37
N ALA A 330 -5.43 -18.53 -0.94
CA ALA A 330 -4.50 -17.56 -1.52
C ALA A 330 -5.09 -16.14 -1.52
N GLY A 331 -4.26 -15.17 -1.17
CA GLY A 331 -4.58 -13.75 -1.17
C GLY A 331 -4.28 -13.02 0.12
N ASN A 332 -4.80 -11.79 0.22
CA ASN A 332 -4.67 -10.91 1.37
C ASN A 332 -5.81 -11.15 2.35
N TRP A 333 -5.49 -11.17 3.61
CA TRP A 333 -6.41 -11.42 4.69
C TRP A 333 -6.18 -10.46 5.85
N PHE A 334 -7.25 -10.12 6.56
CA PHE A 334 -7.22 -9.20 7.70
C PHE A 334 -7.86 -9.87 8.91
N LEU A 335 -7.27 -9.70 10.07
CA LEU A 335 -7.74 -10.32 11.31
C LEU A 335 -9.19 -9.90 11.56
N ALA A 336 -10.06 -10.86 11.85
CA ALA A 336 -11.47 -10.60 12.16
C ALA A 336 -11.59 -9.64 13.35
N GLY A 337 -12.53 -8.69 13.26
CA GLY A 337 -12.71 -7.65 14.27
C GLY A 337 -11.75 -6.45 14.13
N THR A 338 -10.99 -6.36 13.03
CA THR A 338 -10.16 -5.18 12.68
C THR A 338 -10.76 -4.39 11.53
N ASN A 339 -10.14 -3.27 11.21
CA ASN A 339 -10.61 -2.34 10.18
C ASN A 339 -9.90 -2.58 8.83
N GLY A 340 -9.81 -3.81 8.40
CA GLY A 340 -9.17 -4.16 7.14
C GLY A 340 -7.70 -3.73 7.09
N TYR A 341 -7.27 -3.12 6.00
CA TYR A 341 -5.90 -2.67 5.80
C TYR A 341 -5.46 -1.63 6.83
N GLY A 342 -6.36 -0.78 7.31
CA GLY A 342 -6.08 0.17 8.38
C GLY A 342 -5.76 -0.46 9.73
N GLY A 343 -5.93 -1.77 9.88
CA GLY A 343 -5.56 -2.52 11.07
C GLY A 343 -6.49 -2.27 12.26
N ASN A 344 -5.92 -2.21 13.45
CA ASN A 344 -6.69 -1.98 14.65
C ASN A 344 -7.25 -0.56 14.69
N LEU A 345 -8.49 -0.44 15.16
CA LEU A 345 -9.05 0.85 15.51
C LEU A 345 -8.22 1.44 16.67
N THR A 346 -7.75 2.66 16.50
CA THR A 346 -7.00 3.35 17.53
C THR A 346 -7.95 3.88 18.62
N SER A 347 -7.43 4.10 19.82
CA SER A 347 -8.18 4.69 20.93
C SER A 347 -8.79 6.08 20.61
N ALA A 348 -8.33 6.73 19.54
CA ALA A 348 -8.90 7.99 19.06
C ALA A 348 -10.31 7.80 18.46
N TYR A 349 -10.64 6.59 18.05
CA TYR A 349 -11.89 6.32 17.34
C TYR A 349 -12.88 5.48 18.16
N GLU A 350 -12.44 4.37 18.68
CA GLU A 350 -13.14 3.58 19.69
C GLU A 350 -12.06 2.83 20.49
N ASN A 351 -12.25 2.67 21.78
CA ASN A 351 -11.41 1.82 22.62
C ASN A 351 -11.68 0.34 22.30
N THR A 352 -11.53 -0.03 21.05
CA THR A 352 -11.73 -1.41 20.61
C THR A 352 -10.45 -2.19 20.81
N THR A 353 -10.52 -3.12 21.72
CA THR A 353 -9.52 -4.15 21.93
C THR A 353 -9.96 -5.38 21.16
N VAL A 354 -9.21 -5.77 20.13
CA VAL A 354 -9.47 -7.02 19.44
C VAL A 354 -8.94 -8.15 20.30
N GLN A 355 -9.83 -9.02 20.75
CA GLN A 355 -9.47 -10.23 21.48
C GLN A 355 -9.03 -11.31 20.50
N VAL A 356 -7.90 -11.88 20.74
CA VAL A 356 -7.33 -12.97 19.95
C VAL A 356 -6.78 -14.02 20.89
N PRO A 357 -6.64 -15.29 20.48
CA PRO A 357 -5.93 -16.28 21.23
C PRO A 357 -4.54 -15.79 21.62
N GLY A 358 -4.21 -15.87 22.93
CA GLY A 358 -2.95 -15.37 23.47
C GLY A 358 -2.95 -13.89 23.90
N GLY A 359 -4.10 -13.20 23.88
CA GLY A 359 -4.23 -11.86 24.42
C GLY A 359 -5.02 -10.87 23.59
N SER A 360 -4.79 -9.60 23.85
CA SER A 360 -5.44 -8.49 23.17
C SER A 360 -4.45 -7.65 22.39
N VAL A 361 -4.91 -7.04 21.30
CA VAL A 361 -4.12 -6.21 20.38
C VAL A 361 -4.37 -4.72 20.53
N SER A 362 -4.75 -4.29 21.72
CA SER A 362 -4.89 -2.87 21.95
C SER A 362 -3.51 -2.19 22.07
N GLY A 363 -3.38 -1.05 21.40
CA GLY A 363 -2.22 -0.17 21.54
C GLY A 363 -0.93 -0.62 20.84
N LYS A 364 -0.96 -1.70 20.04
CA LYS A 364 0.19 -2.03 19.18
C LYS A 364 0.06 -1.39 17.83
N ASN A 365 1.19 -1.11 17.27
CA ASN A 365 1.32 -0.57 15.92
C ASN A 365 0.66 -1.52 14.91
N THR A 366 0.04 -1.05 14.27
CA THR A 366 -1.27 -1.38 14.18
C THR A 366 -1.80 -1.87 12.85
N TYR A 367 -1.26 -1.43 11.71
CA TYR A 367 -1.84 -1.93 10.48
C TYR A 367 -1.27 -3.30 10.09
N ALA A 368 0.04 -3.43 10.04
CA ALA A 368 0.72 -4.66 9.62
C ALA A 368 0.41 -5.86 10.52
N TRP A 369 0.21 -5.61 11.79
CA TRP A 369 -0.01 -6.65 12.80
C TRP A 369 -1.29 -7.48 12.56
N SER A 370 -2.33 -6.87 11.99
CA SER A 370 -3.59 -7.56 11.66
C SER A 370 -3.57 -8.23 10.29
N HIS A 371 -2.50 -8.07 9.51
CA HIS A 371 -2.42 -8.55 8.14
C HIS A 371 -1.90 -9.99 8.07
N LEU A 372 -2.37 -10.69 7.05
CA LEU A 372 -1.88 -11.98 6.60
C LEU A 372 -1.94 -12.01 5.07
N ALA A 373 -0.93 -12.55 4.43
CA ALA A 373 -0.98 -12.83 3.01
C ALA A 373 -0.46 -14.24 2.69
N ILE A 374 -1.11 -14.89 1.76
CA ILE A 374 -0.67 -16.16 1.17
C ILE A 374 -0.60 -15.92 -0.33
N ALA A 375 0.59 -15.62 -0.84
CA ALA A 375 0.76 -15.14 -2.19
C ALA A 375 2.01 -15.74 -2.85
N ARG A 376 2.10 -15.63 -4.17
CA ARG A 376 3.32 -15.98 -4.90
C ARG A 376 4.39 -14.93 -4.65
N HIS A 377 5.65 -15.40 -4.55
CA HIS A 377 6.79 -14.52 -4.40
C HIS A 377 6.95 -13.61 -5.64
N GLU A 378 7.31 -12.36 -5.41
CA GLU A 378 7.34 -11.32 -6.46
C GLU A 378 8.36 -11.62 -7.57
N VAL A 379 9.46 -12.30 -7.27
CA VAL A 379 10.50 -12.68 -8.24
C VAL A 379 10.36 -14.14 -8.67
N ASP A 380 10.42 -15.08 -7.74
CA ASP A 380 10.26 -16.51 -8.00
C ASP A 380 8.79 -16.94 -7.85
N THR A 381 8.02 -16.77 -8.90
CA THR A 381 6.58 -17.06 -8.90
C THR A 381 6.22 -18.54 -8.76
N SER A 382 7.19 -19.43 -8.76
CA SER A 382 6.96 -20.85 -8.44
C SER A 382 6.71 -21.07 -6.94
N LYS A 383 7.10 -20.14 -6.10
CA LYS A 383 7.08 -20.26 -4.63
C LYS A 383 5.88 -19.57 -4.02
N TRP A 384 5.32 -20.22 -3.01
CA TRP A 384 4.30 -19.65 -2.15
C TRP A 384 4.91 -19.08 -0.88
N ILE A 385 4.50 -17.87 -0.53
CA ILE A 385 4.90 -17.19 0.68
C ILE A 385 3.71 -17.07 1.62
N LEU A 386 3.93 -17.38 2.87
CA LEU A 386 3.06 -16.99 3.97
C LEU A 386 3.69 -15.81 4.67
N SER A 387 3.06 -14.67 4.57
CA SER A 387 3.46 -13.42 5.23
C SER A 387 2.46 -13.09 6.31
N THR A 388 2.92 -12.84 7.52
CA THR A 388 2.03 -12.58 8.66
C THR A 388 2.54 -11.47 9.55
N GLY A 389 1.64 -10.59 9.95
CA GLY A 389 1.92 -9.55 10.95
C GLY A 389 2.01 -10.10 12.37
N TRP A 390 1.57 -11.32 12.58
CA TRP A 390 1.60 -11.97 13.88
C TRP A 390 2.07 -13.41 13.81
N TYR A 391 3.20 -13.70 14.41
CA TYR A 391 3.76 -15.04 14.50
C TYR A 391 3.98 -15.45 15.96
N LYS A 392 3.41 -16.60 16.34
CA LYS A 392 3.48 -17.28 17.65
C LYS A 392 2.99 -16.47 18.84
N ASP A 393 3.50 -15.27 19.06
CA ASP A 393 3.07 -14.40 20.13
C ASP A 393 2.88 -12.95 19.66
N SER A 394 2.28 -12.15 20.51
CA SER A 394 2.02 -10.74 20.22
C SER A 394 3.26 -9.84 20.26
N LYS A 395 4.46 -10.39 20.49
CA LYS A 395 5.73 -9.66 20.58
C LYS A 395 6.59 -9.83 19.32
N GLY A 396 6.27 -10.82 18.47
CA GLY A 396 7.00 -11.05 17.23
C GLY A 396 6.78 -9.92 16.24
N ASP A 397 7.84 -9.56 15.54
CA ASP A 397 7.73 -8.71 14.35
C ASP A 397 7.04 -9.47 13.22
N PRO A 398 6.48 -8.76 12.23
CA PRO A 398 5.98 -9.38 11.00
C PRO A 398 7.06 -10.24 10.36
N VAL A 399 6.65 -11.42 9.87
CA VAL A 399 7.58 -12.40 9.28
C VAL A 399 7.02 -13.00 8.00
N GLN A 400 7.93 -13.43 7.14
CA GLN A 400 7.64 -14.09 5.87
C GLN A 400 8.30 -15.47 5.85
N PHE A 401 7.54 -16.48 5.44
CA PHE A 401 7.99 -17.86 5.32
C PHE A 401 7.71 -18.43 3.94
N LEU A 402 8.59 -19.30 3.48
CA LEU A 402 8.33 -20.16 2.34
C LEU A 402 7.37 -21.28 2.76
N ILE A 403 6.29 -21.46 2.01
CA ILE A 403 5.41 -22.63 2.11
C ILE A 403 6.04 -23.76 1.26
N ASN A 404 6.44 -24.84 1.93
CA ASN A 404 6.96 -26.02 1.24
C ASN A 404 5.82 -26.99 0.95
N LEU A 405 5.45 -27.10 -0.33
CA LEU A 405 4.46 -28.06 -0.79
C LEU A 405 5.07 -29.45 -0.91
N THR A 406 4.40 -30.45 -0.38
CA THR A 406 4.73 -31.86 -0.52
C THR A 406 3.73 -32.58 -1.39
N ALA A 407 4.07 -33.77 -1.88
CA ALA A 407 3.18 -34.57 -2.70
C ALA A 407 1.84 -34.83 -1.97
N GLY A 408 0.74 -34.64 -2.67
CA GLY A 408 -0.62 -34.81 -2.15
C GLY A 408 -1.21 -33.58 -1.43
N GLN A 409 -0.43 -32.53 -1.17
CA GLN A 409 -0.97 -31.27 -0.65
C GLN A 409 -1.59 -30.42 -1.76
N VAL A 410 -2.70 -29.77 -1.43
CA VAL A 410 -3.37 -28.81 -2.30
C VAL A 410 -2.62 -27.47 -2.20
N ALA A 411 -2.33 -26.82 -3.31
CA ALA A 411 -1.73 -25.47 -3.29
C ALA A 411 -2.70 -24.44 -2.72
N PRO A 412 -2.22 -23.37 -2.10
CA PRO A 412 -3.08 -22.37 -1.43
C PRO A 412 -4.17 -21.75 -2.32
N ASP A 413 -3.92 -21.61 -3.63
CA ASP A 413 -4.91 -21.12 -4.61
C ASP A 413 -6.01 -22.16 -4.95
N LYS A 414 -5.87 -23.38 -4.46
CA LYS A 414 -6.82 -24.49 -4.60
C LYS A 414 -7.39 -24.98 -3.26
N LEU A 415 -6.86 -24.48 -2.16
CA LEU A 415 -7.36 -24.82 -0.82
C LEU A 415 -8.67 -24.05 -0.57
N THR A 416 -9.79 -24.75 -0.66
CA THR A 416 -11.15 -24.22 -0.51
C THR A 416 -11.84 -24.79 0.73
N ALA A 417 -13.05 -24.33 1.04
CA ALA A 417 -13.84 -24.86 2.15
C ALA A 417 -14.09 -26.38 2.04
N SER A 418 -14.26 -26.89 0.82
CA SER A 418 -14.44 -28.33 0.59
C SER A 418 -13.17 -29.16 0.74
N SER A 419 -12.00 -28.52 0.75
CA SER A 419 -10.72 -29.21 0.95
C SER A 419 -10.47 -29.64 2.40
N GLY A 420 -11.21 -29.05 3.36
CA GLY A 420 -10.93 -29.20 4.77
C GLY A 420 -9.64 -28.46 5.20
N ALA A 421 -9.18 -28.80 6.40
CA ALA A 421 -7.94 -28.23 6.93
C ALA A 421 -6.71 -28.86 6.26
N MET A 422 -5.69 -28.04 5.97
CA MET A 422 -4.42 -28.46 5.38
C MET A 422 -3.23 -27.95 6.19
N VAL A 423 -2.29 -28.83 6.45
CA VAL A 423 -1.05 -28.50 7.15
C VAL A 423 0.07 -28.33 6.14
N TYR A 424 0.79 -27.20 6.23
CA TYR A 424 1.95 -26.91 5.40
C TYR A 424 3.21 -26.77 6.27
N THR A 425 4.34 -27.25 5.78
CA THR A 425 5.64 -27.01 6.40
C THR A 425 6.16 -25.65 5.96
N LEU A 426 6.67 -24.88 6.91
CA LEU A 426 7.26 -23.56 6.69
C LEU A 426 8.78 -23.62 6.83
N SER A 427 9.48 -22.84 6.03
CA SER A 427 10.93 -22.62 6.16
C SER A 427 11.29 -21.15 5.95
N GLN A 428 12.47 -20.78 6.40
CA GLN A 428 13.13 -19.53 6.00
C GLN A 428 13.45 -19.59 4.50
N PHE A 429 13.74 -18.43 3.91
CA PHE A 429 14.23 -18.36 2.53
C PHE A 429 15.73 -18.62 2.48
N SER A 430 16.17 -19.28 1.41
CA SER A 430 17.53 -19.22 0.91
C SER A 430 17.51 -18.68 -0.51
N TYR A 431 18.50 -17.86 -0.87
CA TYR A 431 18.56 -17.23 -2.19
C TYR A 431 19.55 -17.97 -3.07
N ILE A 432 19.09 -18.33 -4.27
CA ILE A 432 19.90 -19.04 -5.27
C ILE A 432 20.11 -18.07 -6.42
N PHE A 433 21.35 -17.61 -6.59
CA PHE A 433 21.69 -16.64 -7.61
C PHE A 433 22.06 -17.32 -8.93
N PRO A 434 21.81 -16.66 -10.08
CA PRO A 434 22.26 -17.17 -11.38
C PRO A 434 23.76 -17.45 -11.42
N ALA A 435 24.17 -18.45 -12.20
CA ALA A 435 25.57 -18.76 -12.36
C ALA A 435 26.34 -17.55 -12.94
N GLY A 436 27.53 -17.30 -12.41
CA GLY A 436 28.34 -16.15 -12.80
C GLY A 436 27.95 -14.82 -12.16
N THR A 437 27.00 -14.81 -11.21
CA THR A 437 26.73 -13.61 -10.41
C THR A 437 27.99 -13.17 -9.67
N PRO A 438 28.46 -11.92 -9.82
CA PRO A 438 29.60 -11.41 -9.06
C PRO A 438 29.35 -11.45 -7.56
N ALA A 439 30.40 -11.63 -6.79
CA ALA A 439 30.33 -11.51 -5.34
C ALA A 439 29.92 -10.05 -4.98
N ARG A 440 29.03 -9.94 -4.00
CA ARG A 440 28.60 -8.62 -3.49
C ARG A 440 29.73 -8.00 -2.68
N VAL A 441 29.84 -6.68 -2.77
CA VAL A 441 30.81 -5.92 -1.99
C VAL A 441 30.41 -5.91 -0.53
N ASP A 442 31.30 -6.24 0.38
CA ASP A 442 31.06 -6.21 1.81
C ASP A 442 30.62 -4.81 2.28
N GLY A 443 29.59 -4.76 3.13
CA GLY A 443 29.01 -3.51 3.63
C GLY A 443 28.19 -2.72 2.59
N SER A 444 27.98 -3.27 1.40
CA SER A 444 27.04 -2.71 0.42
C SER A 444 25.61 -3.08 0.76
N SER A 445 24.65 -2.28 0.29
CA SER A 445 23.21 -2.59 0.28
C SER A 445 22.70 -2.86 -1.14
N GLU A 446 23.60 -3.39 -1.99
CA GLU A 446 23.30 -3.74 -3.37
C GLU A 446 22.10 -4.70 -3.45
N PRO A 447 21.12 -4.46 -4.34
CA PRO A 447 20.00 -5.37 -4.57
C PRO A 447 20.46 -6.74 -5.05
N TYR A 448 19.62 -7.76 -4.81
CA TYR A 448 19.87 -9.08 -5.39
C TYR A 448 19.85 -9.04 -6.92
N PRO A 449 20.59 -9.97 -7.58
CA PRO A 449 20.69 -9.99 -9.04
C PRO A 449 19.34 -10.32 -9.69
N VAL A 450 19.23 -9.95 -10.98
CA VAL A 450 18.07 -10.31 -11.81
C VAL A 450 17.97 -11.84 -11.94
N GLY A 451 16.76 -12.38 -11.78
CA GLY A 451 16.47 -13.80 -11.99
C GLY A 451 16.93 -14.74 -10.88
N TYR A 452 17.16 -14.27 -9.68
CA TYR A 452 17.36 -15.17 -8.54
C TYR A 452 16.11 -16.02 -8.28
N THR A 453 16.31 -17.15 -7.62
CA THR A 453 15.25 -18.06 -7.19
C THR A 453 15.33 -18.32 -5.69
N LEU A 454 14.27 -18.90 -5.12
CA LEU A 454 14.22 -19.26 -3.72
C LEU A 454 14.39 -20.75 -3.50
N GLY A 455 15.26 -21.09 -2.57
CA GLY A 455 15.34 -22.42 -1.96
C GLY A 455 14.78 -22.43 -0.55
N SER A 456 14.48 -23.63 -0.05
CA SER A 456 14.11 -23.84 1.35
C SER A 456 15.34 -23.68 2.24
N GLY A 457 15.26 -22.77 3.20
CA GLY A 457 16.22 -22.64 4.28
C GLY A 457 15.84 -23.50 5.49
N THR A 458 16.18 -23.04 6.70
CA THR A 458 15.86 -23.73 7.96
C THR A 458 14.34 -23.87 8.14
N SER A 459 13.89 -25.07 8.48
CA SER A 459 12.50 -25.31 8.84
C SER A 459 12.15 -24.55 10.14
N VAL A 460 10.97 -23.92 10.13
CA VAL A 460 10.46 -23.14 11.29
C VAL A 460 9.20 -23.75 11.91
N GLY A 461 8.74 -24.89 11.38
CA GLY A 461 7.55 -25.60 11.86
C GLY A 461 6.46 -25.70 10.82
N SER A 462 5.23 -25.76 11.26
CA SER A 462 4.06 -25.97 10.40
C SER A 462 3.02 -24.88 10.62
N VAL A 463 2.17 -24.71 9.63
CA VAL A 463 0.93 -23.92 9.71
C VAL A 463 -0.23 -24.80 9.27
N ILE A 464 -1.34 -24.75 9.98
CA ILE A 464 -2.61 -25.34 9.56
C ILE A 464 -3.52 -24.22 9.07
N LEU A 465 -4.09 -24.39 7.89
CA LEU A 465 -5.00 -23.47 7.22
C LEU A 465 -6.31 -24.18 6.92
N GLN A 466 -7.42 -23.45 7.07
CA GLN A 466 -8.75 -23.92 6.64
C GLN A 466 -9.57 -22.74 6.15
N VAL A 467 -10.03 -22.81 4.92
CA VAL A 467 -11.07 -21.91 4.43
C VAL A 467 -12.42 -22.41 4.99
N ASN A 468 -13.16 -21.51 5.62
CA ASN A 468 -14.45 -21.82 6.22
C ASN A 468 -15.60 -21.60 5.22
N SER A 469 -16.78 -22.14 5.50
CA SER A 469 -17.96 -22.01 4.64
C SER A 469 -18.45 -20.55 4.47
N ASP A 470 -18.10 -19.65 5.39
CA ASP A 470 -18.37 -18.21 5.32
C ASP A 470 -17.27 -17.44 4.57
N ASN A 471 -16.37 -18.11 3.85
CA ASN A 471 -15.20 -17.57 3.18
C ASN A 471 -14.19 -16.86 4.10
N SER A 472 -14.24 -17.11 5.40
CA SER A 472 -13.15 -16.72 6.30
C SER A 472 -12.01 -17.75 6.26
N LEU A 473 -10.83 -17.35 6.73
CA LEU A 473 -9.65 -18.22 6.84
C LEU A 473 -9.32 -18.45 8.32
N SER A 474 -9.32 -19.71 8.73
CA SER A 474 -8.76 -20.15 10.01
C SER A 474 -7.28 -20.49 9.84
N ILE A 475 -6.45 -20.01 10.75
CA ILE A 475 -5.00 -20.26 10.75
C ILE A 475 -4.48 -20.51 12.17
N GLU A 476 -3.53 -21.43 12.27
CA GLU A 476 -2.71 -21.59 13.46
C GLU A 476 -1.31 -22.08 13.09
N PHE A 477 -0.28 -21.60 13.78
CA PHE A 477 1.11 -22.03 13.60
C PHE A 477 1.38 -23.32 14.39
N ALA A 478 0.72 -24.36 13.97
CA ALA A 478 0.71 -25.71 14.56
C ALA A 478 0.38 -26.75 13.48
N SER A 479 0.38 -28.02 13.84
CA SER A 479 -0.08 -29.12 12.97
C SER A 479 -1.56 -29.49 13.17
N THR A 480 -2.18 -28.96 14.22
CA THR A 480 -3.60 -29.15 14.55
C THR A 480 -4.17 -27.85 15.12
N PHE A 481 -5.46 -27.60 14.92
CA PHE A 481 -6.10 -26.45 15.56
C PHE A 481 -6.31 -26.68 17.06
N THR A 482 -6.01 -25.63 17.83
CA THR A 482 -6.25 -25.54 19.27
C THR A 482 -7.11 -24.31 19.59
N SER A 483 -7.10 -23.86 20.85
CA SER A 483 -7.70 -22.59 21.27
C SER A 483 -6.99 -21.36 20.67
N ASP A 484 -5.78 -21.52 20.13
CA ASP A 484 -4.97 -20.44 19.57
C ASP A 484 -5.26 -20.16 18.09
N LYS A 485 -6.25 -20.86 17.54
CA LYS A 485 -6.74 -20.62 16.20
C LYS A 485 -7.24 -19.18 16.03
N ARG A 486 -6.78 -18.53 14.95
CA ARG A 486 -7.22 -17.20 14.56
C ARG A 486 -8.07 -17.24 13.31
N THR A 487 -8.97 -16.28 13.20
CA THR A 487 -9.83 -16.14 12.01
C THR A 487 -9.53 -14.82 11.32
N TYR A 488 -9.38 -14.89 10.01
CA TYR A 488 -9.16 -13.77 9.13
C TYR A 488 -10.29 -13.63 8.12
N LYS A 489 -10.52 -12.41 7.67
CA LYS A 489 -11.53 -12.07 6.65
C LYS A 489 -10.91 -11.17 5.57
N ARG A 490 -11.59 -11.08 4.44
CA ARG A 490 -11.26 -10.17 3.33
C ARG A 490 -12.52 -9.73 2.61
#